data_146742366037a68bb6ec9bfeae62dd34
#
_entry.id   146742366037a68bb6ec9bfeae62dd34
#
_cell.length_a   1.000
_cell.length_b   1.000
_cell.length_c   1.000
_cell.angle_alpha   90.00
_cell.angle_beta   90.00
_cell.angle_gamma   90.00
#
_symmetry.space_group_name_H-M   'P 1'
#
loop_
_entity.id
_entity.type
_entity.pdbx_description
1 polymer ?
#
loop_
_entity_poly.entity_id
_entity_poly.type
_entity_poly.pdbx_seq_one_letter_code
_entity_poly.pdbx_strand_id
1 'polypeptide(L)'
;METAATGPELVAMVNQRVDGLPLEHVLGWAEFCGLRISVDPGVFVPRRRTEFLVEQAVSLARPGAVVVDLCCGSGAVAAALAAALRPTELYASDVDPAAVRCARRNLAAAGGAVFRGDLFASLPEELRGRVEVLAANVPYVPTEDVGLLPPEAREHEPLVALDGGADGLDVLRRVTAEAPRWLAPGGHLLVETSERQAARAVGVLADGGLAPQVARCEERNATVVVGTRG
;
A
#
# COMPACT_ATOMS: atom_id res chain seq x y z
N MET A 1 -1.32 -12.11 -26.07
CA MET A 1 -2.40 -13.11 -26.13
C MET A 1 -2.27 -14.00 -24.91
N GLU A 2 -3.23 -13.94 -24.01
CA GLU A 2 -3.30 -14.82 -22.85
C GLU A 2 -3.86 -16.16 -23.34
N THR A 3 -3.07 -17.23 -23.21
CA THR A 3 -3.56 -18.57 -23.51
C THR A 3 -4.51 -18.98 -22.38
N ALA A 4 -5.72 -19.34 -22.74
CA ALA A 4 -6.67 -19.93 -21.77
C ALA A 4 -6.02 -21.15 -21.11
N ALA A 5 -6.22 -21.28 -19.78
CA ALA A 5 -5.71 -22.43 -19.03
C ALA A 5 -6.21 -23.73 -19.65
N THR A 6 -5.35 -24.73 -19.78
CA THR A 6 -5.73 -26.06 -20.21
C THR A 6 -6.61 -26.74 -19.16
N GLY A 7 -7.34 -27.79 -19.53
CA GLY A 7 -8.19 -28.51 -18.59
C GLY A 7 -7.47 -28.97 -17.32
N PRO A 8 -6.26 -29.60 -17.39
CA PRO A 8 -5.48 -29.97 -16.22
C PRO A 8 -5.02 -28.77 -15.36
N GLU A 9 -4.60 -27.65 -15.99
CA GLU A 9 -4.22 -26.44 -15.28
C GLU A 9 -5.40 -25.83 -14.53
N LEU A 10 -6.57 -25.77 -15.16
CA LEU A 10 -7.79 -25.28 -14.52
C LEU A 10 -8.17 -26.13 -13.30
N VAL A 11 -8.08 -27.45 -13.39
CA VAL A 11 -8.32 -28.35 -12.25
C VAL A 11 -7.33 -28.08 -11.12
N ALA A 12 -6.04 -27.88 -11.43
CA ALA A 12 -5.04 -27.53 -10.41
C ALA A 12 -5.36 -26.19 -9.73
N MET A 13 -5.74 -25.17 -10.49
CA MET A 13 -6.14 -23.86 -9.95
C MET A 13 -7.39 -23.96 -9.06
N VAL A 14 -8.38 -24.74 -9.46
CA VAL A 14 -9.59 -25.00 -8.65
C VAL A 14 -9.21 -25.67 -7.34
N ASN A 15 -8.35 -26.68 -7.36
CA ASN A 15 -7.89 -27.36 -6.14
C ASN A 15 -7.17 -26.38 -5.19
N GLN A 16 -6.25 -25.57 -5.71
CA GLN A 16 -5.58 -24.54 -4.91
C GLN A 16 -6.60 -23.57 -4.27
N ARG A 17 -7.65 -23.21 -5.01
CA ARG A 17 -8.69 -22.33 -4.49
C ARG A 17 -9.55 -23.03 -3.41
N VAL A 18 -9.84 -24.30 -3.58
CA VAL A 18 -10.52 -25.14 -2.57
C VAL A 18 -9.67 -25.30 -1.32
N ASP A 19 -8.35 -25.40 -1.46
CA ASP A 19 -7.38 -25.48 -0.36
C ASP A 19 -7.18 -24.12 0.36
N GLY A 20 -7.91 -23.07 -0.07
CA GLY A 20 -7.95 -21.77 0.63
C GLY A 20 -6.98 -20.71 0.12
N LEU A 21 -6.20 -20.96 -0.94
CA LEU A 21 -5.32 -19.93 -1.49
C LEU A 21 -6.13 -18.73 -2.02
N PRO A 22 -5.68 -17.47 -1.81
CA PRO A 22 -6.28 -16.31 -2.46
C PRO A 22 -6.35 -16.49 -3.97
N LEU A 23 -7.43 -16.05 -4.59
CA LEU A 23 -7.62 -16.17 -6.04
C LEU A 23 -6.45 -15.50 -6.80
N GLU A 24 -5.99 -14.37 -6.32
CA GLU A 24 -4.90 -13.60 -6.91
C GLU A 24 -3.57 -14.36 -6.85
N HIS A 25 -3.32 -15.13 -5.81
CA HIS A 25 -2.15 -16.01 -5.72
C HIS A 25 -2.25 -17.19 -6.69
N VAL A 26 -3.46 -17.73 -6.90
CA VAL A 26 -3.70 -18.78 -7.89
C VAL A 26 -3.51 -18.27 -9.32
N LEU A 27 -4.00 -17.06 -9.60
CA LEU A 27 -3.88 -16.41 -10.91
C LEU A 27 -2.49 -15.80 -11.15
N GLY A 28 -1.76 -15.48 -10.08
CA GLY A 28 -0.49 -14.75 -10.12
C GLY A 28 -0.64 -13.23 -10.36
N TRP A 29 -1.87 -12.70 -10.30
CA TRP A 29 -2.13 -11.28 -10.49
C TRP A 29 -3.45 -10.83 -9.84
N ALA A 30 -3.56 -9.53 -9.57
CA ALA A 30 -4.77 -8.84 -9.13
C ALA A 30 -5.11 -7.70 -10.10
N GLU A 31 -6.40 -7.40 -10.25
CA GLU A 31 -6.85 -6.16 -10.88
C GLU A 31 -6.85 -5.06 -9.82
N PHE A 32 -6.20 -3.90 -10.10
CA PHE A 32 -6.16 -2.76 -9.22
C PHE A 32 -6.09 -1.46 -10.03
N CYS A 33 -7.06 -0.56 -9.83
CA CYS A 33 -7.20 0.68 -10.61
C CYS A 33 -7.16 0.46 -12.14
N GLY A 34 -7.77 -0.62 -12.64
CA GLY A 34 -7.75 -0.99 -14.06
C GLY A 34 -6.40 -1.54 -14.56
N LEU A 35 -5.43 -1.75 -13.68
CA LEU A 35 -4.13 -2.33 -13.99
C LEU A 35 -4.10 -3.81 -13.59
N ARG A 36 -3.32 -4.59 -14.34
CA ARG A 36 -2.97 -5.95 -13.96
C ARG A 36 -1.67 -5.93 -13.16
N ILE A 37 -1.77 -6.17 -11.87
CA ILE A 37 -0.66 -6.18 -10.93
C ILE A 37 -0.25 -7.62 -10.64
N SER A 38 0.98 -7.99 -10.94
CA SER A 38 1.51 -9.31 -10.56
C SER A 38 1.53 -9.44 -9.04
N VAL A 39 1.08 -10.58 -8.51
CA VAL A 39 1.09 -10.88 -7.08
C VAL A 39 1.66 -12.27 -6.87
N ASP A 40 2.81 -12.35 -6.21
CA ASP A 40 3.44 -13.63 -5.88
C ASP A 40 2.76 -14.26 -4.64
N PRO A 41 2.78 -15.60 -4.51
CA PRO A 41 2.39 -16.25 -3.26
C PRO A 41 3.15 -15.68 -2.06
N GLY A 42 2.43 -15.42 -0.97
CA GLY A 42 2.98 -14.83 0.24
C GLY A 42 3.22 -13.31 0.17
N VAL A 43 2.80 -12.64 -0.89
CA VAL A 43 2.76 -11.17 -0.96
C VAL A 43 1.33 -10.69 -0.70
N PHE A 44 1.18 -9.61 0.07
CA PHE A 44 -0.12 -9.01 0.36
C PHE A 44 -0.90 -8.71 -0.93
N VAL A 45 -2.14 -9.18 -1.00
CA VAL A 45 -3.03 -8.97 -2.14
C VAL A 45 -3.59 -7.54 -2.08
N PRO A 46 -3.42 -6.71 -3.12
CA PRO A 46 -3.99 -5.37 -3.14
C PRO A 46 -5.52 -5.42 -3.05
N ARG A 47 -6.12 -4.57 -2.20
CA ARG A 47 -7.55 -4.55 -1.93
C ARG A 47 -8.24 -3.44 -2.73
N ARG A 48 -9.43 -3.71 -3.26
CA ARG A 48 -10.22 -2.70 -4.00
C ARG A 48 -10.51 -1.43 -3.21
N ARG A 49 -10.68 -1.53 -1.89
CA ARG A 49 -10.87 -0.34 -1.05
C ARG A 49 -9.66 0.59 -1.08
N THR A 50 -8.44 0.06 -1.26
CA THR A 50 -7.19 0.84 -1.34
C THR A 50 -7.11 1.69 -2.62
N GLU A 51 -7.94 1.42 -3.65
CA GLU A 51 -8.07 2.29 -4.81
C GLU A 51 -8.52 3.70 -4.43
N PHE A 52 -9.31 3.83 -3.34
CA PHE A 52 -9.72 5.12 -2.82
C PHE A 52 -8.55 5.96 -2.30
N LEU A 53 -7.52 5.33 -1.72
CA LEU A 53 -6.27 6.01 -1.36
C LEU A 53 -5.59 6.60 -2.60
N VAL A 54 -5.55 5.84 -3.70
CA VAL A 54 -4.99 6.32 -4.97
C VAL A 54 -5.80 7.51 -5.50
N GLU A 55 -7.12 7.46 -5.49
CA GLU A 55 -7.98 8.57 -5.91
C GLU A 55 -7.74 9.84 -5.10
N GLN A 56 -7.61 9.71 -3.77
CA GLN A 56 -7.29 10.85 -2.91
C GLN A 56 -5.89 11.41 -3.24
N ALA A 57 -4.90 10.56 -3.43
CA ALA A 57 -3.55 10.98 -3.78
C ALA A 57 -3.52 11.72 -5.12
N VAL A 58 -4.23 11.21 -6.13
CA VAL A 58 -4.34 11.86 -7.46
C VAL A 58 -5.02 13.23 -7.37
N SER A 59 -6.05 13.38 -6.52
CA SER A 59 -6.76 14.65 -6.37
C SER A 59 -5.93 15.76 -5.71
N LEU A 60 -4.91 15.38 -4.93
CA LEU A 60 -4.05 16.30 -4.18
C LEU A 60 -2.70 16.56 -4.87
N ALA A 61 -2.27 15.64 -5.74
CA ALA A 61 -0.97 15.72 -6.38
C ALA A 61 -0.92 16.80 -7.47
N ARG A 62 0.27 17.37 -7.63
CA ARG A 62 0.58 18.24 -8.77
C ARG A 62 1.19 17.44 -9.92
N PRO A 63 1.06 17.89 -11.17
CA PRO A 63 1.78 17.28 -12.28
C PRO A 63 3.29 17.28 -12.03
N GLY A 64 3.93 16.13 -12.24
CA GLY A 64 5.36 15.98 -12.01
C GLY A 64 5.77 15.80 -10.54
N ALA A 65 4.83 15.41 -9.67
CA ALA A 65 5.09 15.17 -8.25
C ALA A 65 6.19 14.13 -8.01
N VAL A 66 6.90 14.26 -6.90
CA VAL A 66 7.75 13.20 -6.33
C VAL A 66 6.87 12.32 -5.45
N VAL A 67 6.77 11.04 -5.81
CA VAL A 67 5.88 10.06 -5.18
C VAL A 67 6.68 8.98 -4.45
N VAL A 68 6.28 8.67 -3.23
CA VAL A 68 6.83 7.57 -2.43
C VAL A 68 5.67 6.67 -1.96
N ASP A 69 5.83 5.36 -2.08
CA ASP A 69 4.93 4.33 -1.56
C ASP A 69 5.66 3.49 -0.50
N LEU A 70 5.30 3.66 0.77
CA LEU A 70 5.84 2.89 1.90
C LEU A 70 4.97 1.67 2.19
N CYS A 71 5.60 0.58 2.62
CA CYS A 71 4.94 -0.71 2.80
C CYS A 71 4.24 -1.13 1.50
N CYS A 72 4.96 -1.01 0.39
CA CYS A 72 4.40 -1.04 -0.96
C CYS A 72 3.83 -2.41 -1.38
N GLY A 73 4.14 -3.50 -0.66
CA GLY A 73 3.67 -4.83 -1.00
C GLY A 73 4.02 -5.21 -2.44
N SER A 74 3.01 -5.51 -3.24
CA SER A 74 3.18 -5.78 -4.69
C SER A 74 3.54 -4.53 -5.51
N GLY A 75 3.52 -3.32 -4.93
CA GLY A 75 3.70 -2.05 -5.64
C GLY A 75 2.46 -1.58 -6.38
N ALA A 76 1.27 -2.07 -6.00
CA ALA A 76 0.01 -1.75 -6.68
C ALA A 76 -0.33 -0.26 -6.59
N VAL A 77 -0.19 0.34 -5.41
CA VAL A 77 -0.45 1.77 -5.18
C VAL A 77 0.52 2.61 -6.01
N ALA A 78 1.82 2.33 -5.93
CA ALA A 78 2.83 3.02 -6.73
C ALA A 78 2.58 2.90 -8.24
N ALA A 79 2.20 1.70 -8.73
CA ALA A 79 1.89 1.49 -10.16
C ALA A 79 0.67 2.30 -10.60
N ALA A 80 -0.39 2.34 -9.78
CA ALA A 80 -1.59 3.13 -10.07
C ALA A 80 -1.30 4.64 -10.05
N LEU A 81 -0.51 5.12 -9.08
CA LEU A 81 -0.07 6.51 -9.03
C LEU A 81 0.82 6.87 -10.23
N ALA A 82 1.70 5.96 -10.66
CA ALA A 82 2.52 6.16 -11.86
C ALA A 82 1.67 6.33 -13.11
N ALA A 83 0.65 5.49 -13.28
CA ALA A 83 -0.25 5.55 -14.43
C ALA A 83 -1.08 6.84 -14.46
N ALA A 84 -1.56 7.29 -13.30
CA ALA A 84 -2.43 8.45 -13.18
C ALA A 84 -1.67 9.79 -13.23
N LEU A 85 -0.56 9.92 -12.48
CA LEU A 85 0.14 11.18 -12.26
C LEU A 85 1.30 11.41 -13.23
N ARG A 86 1.89 10.35 -13.78
CA ARG A 86 3.16 10.42 -14.54
C ARG A 86 4.22 11.21 -13.72
N PRO A 87 4.56 10.74 -12.52
CA PRO A 87 5.43 11.47 -11.60
C PRO A 87 6.82 11.68 -12.22
N THR A 88 7.52 12.72 -11.79
CA THR A 88 8.91 12.94 -12.18
C THR A 88 9.82 11.89 -11.57
N GLU A 89 9.54 11.52 -10.33
CA GLU A 89 10.29 10.53 -9.55
C GLU A 89 9.31 9.64 -8.79
N LEU A 90 9.51 8.32 -8.89
CA LEU A 90 8.69 7.30 -8.22
C LEU A 90 9.56 6.36 -7.42
N TYR A 91 9.29 6.28 -6.14
CA TYR A 91 10.01 5.44 -5.18
C TYR A 91 9.03 4.56 -4.41
N ALA A 92 9.47 3.37 -4.06
CA ALA A 92 8.71 2.46 -3.21
C ALA A 92 9.64 1.72 -2.24
N SER A 93 9.16 1.36 -1.07
CA SER A 93 9.93 0.56 -0.12
C SER A 93 9.04 -0.45 0.62
N ASP A 94 9.65 -1.60 0.93
CA ASP A 94 9.05 -2.62 1.78
C ASP A 94 10.14 -3.37 2.55
N VAL A 95 9.81 -3.87 3.72
CA VAL A 95 10.72 -4.68 4.54
C VAL A 95 10.81 -6.12 4.04
N ASP A 96 9.72 -6.63 3.45
CA ASP A 96 9.63 -7.99 2.93
C ASP A 96 10.35 -8.13 1.57
N PRO A 97 11.36 -9.01 1.47
CA PRO A 97 12.06 -9.23 0.21
C PRO A 97 11.17 -9.83 -0.90
N ALA A 98 10.09 -10.54 -0.58
CA ALA A 98 9.15 -11.05 -1.59
C ALA A 98 8.32 -9.90 -2.18
N ALA A 99 7.80 -9.01 -1.33
CA ALA A 99 7.11 -7.79 -1.74
C ALA A 99 8.00 -6.92 -2.64
N VAL A 100 9.25 -6.67 -2.25
CA VAL A 100 10.21 -5.88 -3.03
C VAL A 100 10.48 -6.49 -4.42
N ARG A 101 10.63 -7.82 -4.52
CA ARG A 101 10.80 -8.48 -5.83
C ARG A 101 9.56 -8.32 -6.71
N CYS A 102 8.38 -8.47 -6.11
CA CYS A 102 7.11 -8.30 -6.80
C CYS A 102 6.92 -6.85 -7.29
N ALA A 103 7.12 -5.86 -6.42
CA ALA A 103 7.02 -4.45 -6.74
C ALA A 103 8.00 -4.02 -7.86
N ARG A 104 9.25 -4.51 -7.83
CA ARG A 104 10.23 -4.23 -8.90
C ARG A 104 9.73 -4.64 -10.28
N ARG A 105 9.04 -5.78 -10.38
CA ARG A 105 8.46 -6.20 -11.68
C ARG A 105 7.32 -5.29 -12.10
N ASN A 106 6.42 -4.97 -11.18
CA ASN A 106 5.26 -4.14 -11.48
C ASN A 106 5.61 -2.69 -11.79
N LEU A 107 6.70 -2.16 -11.23
CA LEU A 107 7.14 -0.79 -11.43
C LEU A 107 8.21 -0.61 -12.53
N ALA A 108 8.69 -1.70 -13.12
CA ALA A 108 9.77 -1.65 -14.12
C ALA A 108 9.44 -0.75 -15.31
N ALA A 109 8.22 -0.85 -15.85
CA ALA A 109 7.79 -0.04 -16.99
C ALA A 109 7.60 1.45 -16.65
N ALA A 110 7.32 1.77 -15.38
CA ALA A 110 7.18 3.14 -14.90
C ALA A 110 8.52 3.77 -14.48
N GLY A 111 9.62 3.00 -14.48
CA GLY A 111 10.93 3.48 -14.03
C GLY A 111 11.01 3.71 -12.52
N GLY A 112 10.09 3.13 -11.73
CA GLY A 112 10.07 3.27 -10.28
C GLY A 112 11.24 2.57 -9.58
N ALA A 113 11.89 3.25 -8.64
CA ALA A 113 12.96 2.69 -7.83
C ALA A 113 12.38 2.01 -6.57
N VAL A 114 12.69 0.72 -6.38
CA VAL A 114 12.16 -0.08 -5.26
C VAL A 114 13.29 -0.52 -4.34
N PHE A 115 13.16 -0.17 -3.06
CA PHE A 115 14.15 -0.42 -2.02
C PHE A 115 13.65 -1.45 -1.01
N ARG A 116 14.58 -2.23 -0.48
CA ARG A 116 14.29 -3.09 0.67
C ARG A 116 14.76 -2.40 1.93
N GLY A 117 13.85 -2.14 2.86
CA GLY A 117 14.17 -1.57 4.15
C GLY A 117 12.95 -1.28 5.00
N ASP A 118 13.20 -0.91 6.23
CA ASP A 118 12.17 -0.58 7.19
C ASP A 118 11.77 0.90 7.03
N LEU A 119 10.57 1.10 6.49
CA LEU A 119 9.98 2.41 6.20
C LEU A 119 10.96 3.31 5.40
N PHE A 120 11.36 4.42 5.97
CA PHE A 120 12.22 5.41 5.31
C PHE A 120 13.70 5.03 5.27
N ALA A 121 14.14 4.05 6.07
CA ALA A 121 15.56 3.78 6.28
C ALA A 121 16.35 3.40 5.02
N SER A 122 15.66 2.93 3.98
CA SER A 122 16.29 2.54 2.70
C SER A 122 16.13 3.57 1.60
N LEU A 123 15.37 4.62 1.83
CA LEU A 123 15.14 5.66 0.83
C LEU A 123 16.36 6.58 0.69
N PRO A 124 16.63 7.09 -0.51
CA PRO A 124 17.67 8.09 -0.73
C PRO A 124 17.46 9.35 0.11
N GLU A 125 18.52 9.79 0.80
CA GLU A 125 18.49 10.97 1.68
C GLU A 125 18.12 12.26 0.94
N GLU A 126 18.43 12.37 -0.34
CA GLU A 126 18.09 13.50 -1.21
C GLU A 126 16.59 13.69 -1.43
N LEU A 127 15.76 12.74 -1.03
CA LEU A 127 14.30 12.88 -1.04
C LEU A 127 13.74 13.69 0.12
N ARG A 128 14.55 13.94 1.15
CA ARG A 128 14.10 14.70 2.32
C ARG A 128 13.63 16.10 1.93
N GLY A 129 12.42 16.43 2.36
CA GLY A 129 11.78 17.70 2.07
C GLY A 129 11.28 17.88 0.64
N ARG A 130 11.29 16.80 -0.18
CA ARG A 130 10.91 16.85 -1.60
C ARG A 130 9.67 16.00 -1.94
N VAL A 131 9.26 15.10 -1.07
CA VAL A 131 8.14 14.19 -1.34
C VAL A 131 6.82 14.95 -1.32
N GLU A 132 6.09 14.95 -2.43
CA GLU A 132 4.80 15.62 -2.53
C GLU A 132 3.64 14.67 -2.19
N VAL A 133 3.76 13.40 -2.57
CA VAL A 133 2.80 12.34 -2.26
C VAL A 133 3.52 11.19 -1.58
N LEU A 134 3.20 10.97 -0.32
CA LEU A 134 3.66 9.84 0.48
C LEU A 134 2.47 8.94 0.76
N ALA A 135 2.32 7.88 0.00
CA ALA A 135 1.32 6.85 0.24
C ALA A 135 1.87 5.80 1.22
N ALA A 136 1.05 5.33 2.14
CA ALA A 136 1.44 4.30 3.09
C ALA A 136 0.22 3.45 3.50
N ASN A 137 0.04 2.31 2.83
CA ASN A 137 -0.92 1.32 3.31
C ASN A 137 -0.24 0.42 4.35
N VAL A 138 -0.05 0.98 5.53
CA VAL A 138 0.64 0.29 6.64
C VAL A 138 -0.21 -0.83 7.22
N PRO A 139 0.38 -1.88 7.84
CA PRO A 139 -0.37 -2.85 8.62
C PRO A 139 -1.12 -2.14 9.76
N TYR A 140 -2.44 -2.38 9.86
CA TYR A 140 -3.31 -1.68 10.82
C TYR A 140 -4.24 -2.61 11.59
N VAL A 141 -4.11 -3.93 11.45
CA VAL A 141 -4.90 -4.87 12.24
C VAL A 141 -4.31 -4.96 13.65
N PRO A 142 -5.11 -4.76 14.72
CA PRO A 142 -4.64 -5.02 16.07
C PRO A 142 -4.15 -6.46 16.21
N THR A 143 -3.05 -6.66 16.95
CA THR A 143 -2.44 -8.00 17.10
C THR A 143 -3.46 -9.06 17.56
N GLU A 144 -4.36 -8.72 18.49
CA GLU A 144 -5.40 -9.63 18.99
C GLU A 144 -6.46 -9.97 17.94
N ASP A 145 -6.68 -9.10 16.94
CA ASP A 145 -7.67 -9.28 15.90
C ASP A 145 -7.13 -10.04 14.68
N VAL A 146 -5.81 -10.26 14.56
CA VAL A 146 -5.21 -11.00 13.44
C VAL A 146 -5.80 -12.40 13.31
N GLY A 147 -6.06 -13.08 14.44
CA GLY A 147 -6.71 -14.39 14.46
C GLY A 147 -8.15 -14.39 13.94
N LEU A 148 -8.81 -13.24 13.86
CA LEU A 148 -10.19 -13.08 13.38
C LEU A 148 -10.27 -12.79 11.88
N LEU A 149 -9.13 -12.56 11.22
CA LEU A 149 -9.09 -12.34 9.78
C LEU A 149 -9.57 -13.58 9.01
N PRO A 150 -10.10 -13.40 7.80
CA PRO A 150 -10.41 -14.51 6.92
C PRO A 150 -9.21 -15.45 6.74
N PRO A 151 -9.41 -16.77 6.66
CA PRO A 151 -8.31 -17.75 6.52
C PRO A 151 -7.35 -17.42 5.39
N GLU A 152 -7.86 -16.95 4.26
CA GLU A 152 -7.06 -16.55 3.10
C GLU A 152 -5.98 -15.50 3.45
N ALA A 153 -6.34 -14.49 4.25
CA ALA A 153 -5.38 -13.48 4.68
C ALA A 153 -4.46 -14.03 5.76
N ARG A 154 -5.02 -14.67 6.79
CA ARG A 154 -4.27 -15.15 7.95
C ARG A 154 -3.23 -16.21 7.61
N GLU A 155 -3.53 -17.10 6.64
CA GLU A 155 -2.70 -18.27 6.32
C GLU A 155 -1.75 -18.04 5.14
N HIS A 156 -2.09 -17.10 4.25
CA HIS A 156 -1.37 -16.91 2.99
C HIS A 156 -0.74 -15.54 2.80
N GLU A 157 -1.07 -14.56 3.65
CA GLU A 157 -0.41 -13.25 3.62
C GLU A 157 0.59 -13.11 4.80
N PRO A 158 1.68 -12.36 4.62
CA PRO A 158 2.70 -12.26 5.65
C PRO A 158 2.20 -11.45 6.84
N LEU A 159 2.44 -11.94 8.06
CA LEU A 159 2.02 -11.27 9.30
C LEU A 159 2.50 -9.81 9.37
N VAL A 160 3.71 -9.54 8.86
CA VAL A 160 4.28 -8.18 8.83
C VAL A 160 3.47 -7.20 7.99
N ALA A 161 2.62 -7.67 7.07
CA ALA A 161 1.73 -6.82 6.28
C ALA A 161 0.34 -6.63 6.93
N LEU A 162 0.04 -7.35 8.01
CA LEU A 162 -1.27 -7.36 8.67
C LEU A 162 -1.21 -6.73 10.06
N ASP A 163 -0.25 -7.15 10.89
CA ASP A 163 -0.15 -6.78 12.31
C ASP A 163 0.36 -5.35 12.50
N GLY A 164 -0.52 -4.48 12.95
CA GLY A 164 -0.23 -3.08 13.26
C GLY A 164 0.11 -2.81 14.71
N GLY A 165 0.33 -3.87 15.53
CA GLY A 165 0.61 -3.73 16.96
C GLY A 165 -0.64 -3.75 17.83
N ALA A 166 -0.49 -3.42 19.11
CA ALA A 166 -1.52 -3.58 20.13
C ALA A 166 -2.87 -2.93 19.79
N ASP A 167 -2.86 -1.72 19.21
CA ASP A 167 -4.06 -1.01 18.76
C ASP A 167 -4.15 -0.83 17.24
N GLY A 168 -3.24 -1.47 16.50
CA GLY A 168 -3.16 -1.40 15.05
C GLY A 168 -2.54 -0.09 14.52
N LEU A 169 -1.92 0.72 15.34
CA LEU A 169 -1.38 2.03 14.93
C LEU A 169 0.14 2.19 15.13
N ASP A 170 0.84 1.14 15.53
CA ASP A 170 2.27 1.25 15.85
C ASP A 170 3.11 1.62 14.63
N VAL A 171 2.83 1.02 13.47
CA VAL A 171 3.54 1.36 12.24
C VAL A 171 3.17 2.77 11.77
N LEU A 172 1.90 3.16 11.87
CA LEU A 172 1.45 4.51 11.55
C LEU A 172 2.19 5.57 12.39
N ARG A 173 2.33 5.35 13.71
CA ARG A 173 3.09 6.27 14.59
C ARG A 173 4.53 6.46 14.12
N ARG A 174 5.20 5.37 13.69
CA ARG A 174 6.56 5.42 13.17
C ARG A 174 6.65 6.20 11.86
N VAL A 175 5.72 5.94 10.93
CA VAL A 175 5.64 6.71 9.68
C VAL A 175 5.42 8.18 9.95
N THR A 176 4.46 8.51 10.80
CA THR A 176 4.08 9.90 11.08
C THR A 176 5.19 10.69 11.78
N ALA A 177 5.96 10.05 12.66
CA ALA A 177 7.08 10.69 13.37
C ALA A 177 8.19 11.18 12.41
N GLU A 178 8.35 10.52 11.27
CA GLU A 178 9.38 10.88 10.29
C GLU A 178 8.84 11.64 9.07
N ALA A 179 7.58 11.44 8.71
CA ALA A 179 6.97 11.99 7.50
C ALA A 179 7.23 13.50 7.28
N PRO A 180 7.18 14.40 8.31
CA PRO A 180 7.44 15.81 8.11
C PRO A 180 8.86 16.14 7.59
N ARG A 181 9.83 15.24 7.81
CA ARG A 181 11.20 15.42 7.32
C ARG A 181 11.34 15.07 5.82
N TRP A 182 10.45 14.22 5.32
CA TRP A 182 10.46 13.72 3.94
C TRP A 182 9.53 14.52 3.03
N LEU A 183 8.37 14.92 3.55
CA LEU A 183 7.39 15.69 2.80
C LEU A 183 7.92 17.08 2.42
N ALA A 184 7.61 17.52 1.22
CA ALA A 184 7.75 18.92 0.81
C ALA A 184 6.76 19.81 1.59
N PRO A 185 6.98 21.13 1.71
CA PRO A 185 5.94 22.04 2.18
C PRO A 185 4.67 21.89 1.33
N GLY A 186 3.53 21.68 1.97
CA GLY A 186 2.26 21.36 1.30
C GLY A 186 2.16 19.93 0.77
N GLY A 187 3.16 19.07 1.00
CA GLY A 187 3.09 17.63 0.66
C GLY A 187 2.17 16.84 1.59
N HIS A 188 1.73 15.68 1.13
CA HIS A 188 0.68 14.90 1.77
C HIS A 188 1.14 13.48 2.11
N LEU A 189 0.88 13.05 3.35
CA LEU A 189 0.87 11.65 3.76
C LEU A 189 -0.56 11.13 3.66
N LEU A 190 -0.76 10.02 2.94
CA LEU A 190 -2.05 9.34 2.82
C LEU A 190 -1.96 7.94 3.40
N VAL A 191 -2.84 7.60 4.33
CA VAL A 191 -2.89 6.28 4.96
C VAL A 191 -4.30 5.70 4.91
N GLU A 192 -4.40 4.41 4.55
CA GLU A 192 -5.64 3.66 4.71
C GLU A 192 -5.79 3.23 6.17
N THR A 193 -7.01 3.28 6.69
CA THR A 193 -7.32 2.81 8.04
C THR A 193 -8.76 2.28 8.11
N SER A 194 -9.12 1.61 9.19
CA SER A 194 -10.51 1.25 9.44
C SER A 194 -11.30 2.47 9.96
N GLU A 195 -12.60 2.50 9.70
CA GLU A 195 -13.48 3.54 10.24
C GLU A 195 -13.36 3.66 11.77
N ARG A 196 -13.20 2.53 12.46
CA ARG A 196 -13.05 2.48 13.93
C ARG A 196 -11.78 3.15 14.43
N GLN A 197 -10.72 3.13 13.63
CA GLN A 197 -9.41 3.71 13.97
C GLN A 197 -9.25 5.14 13.48
N ALA A 198 -10.13 5.63 12.59
CA ALA A 198 -9.98 6.93 11.93
C ALA A 198 -9.73 8.09 12.90
N ALA A 199 -10.49 8.17 13.99
CA ALA A 199 -10.31 9.24 14.97
C ALA A 199 -8.94 9.19 15.67
N ARG A 200 -8.43 7.98 15.98
CA ARG A 200 -7.09 7.81 16.57
C ARG A 200 -6.00 8.10 15.55
N ALA A 201 -6.16 7.65 14.30
CA ALA A 201 -5.22 7.94 13.23
C ALA A 201 -5.08 9.46 12.98
N VAL A 202 -6.20 10.21 13.03
CA VAL A 202 -6.19 11.68 13.01
C VAL A 202 -5.32 12.25 14.14
N GLY A 203 -5.49 11.75 15.37
CA GLY A 203 -4.66 12.16 16.52
C GLY A 203 -3.17 11.89 16.26
N VAL A 204 -2.83 10.68 15.78
CA VAL A 204 -1.44 10.30 15.47
C VAL A 204 -0.83 11.24 14.42
N LEU A 205 -1.56 11.59 13.36
CA LEU A 205 -1.05 12.52 12.33
C LEU A 205 -0.87 13.94 12.89
N ALA A 206 -1.82 14.41 13.71
CA ALA A 206 -1.72 15.72 14.36
C ALA A 206 -0.54 15.81 15.32
N ASP A 207 -0.32 14.79 16.16
CA ASP A 207 0.81 14.70 17.09
C ASP A 207 2.16 14.67 16.34
N GLY A 208 2.17 14.11 15.13
CA GLY A 208 3.33 14.11 14.23
C GLY A 208 3.55 15.44 13.48
N GLY A 209 2.74 16.47 13.73
CA GLY A 209 2.91 17.81 13.15
C GLY A 209 2.31 17.96 11.73
N LEU A 210 1.41 17.06 11.32
CA LEU A 210 0.67 17.16 10.07
C LEU A 210 -0.73 17.70 10.31
N ALA A 211 -1.30 18.44 9.36
CA ALA A 211 -2.70 18.85 9.38
C ALA A 211 -3.59 17.73 8.83
N PRO A 212 -4.36 17.01 9.70
CA PRO A 212 -5.08 15.82 9.27
C PRO A 212 -6.46 16.14 8.70
N GLN A 213 -6.89 15.35 7.69
CA GLN A 213 -8.24 15.30 7.16
C GLN A 213 -8.66 13.85 6.94
N VAL A 214 -9.96 13.55 7.05
CA VAL A 214 -10.51 12.21 6.81
C VAL A 214 -11.36 12.23 5.55
N ALA A 215 -11.03 11.36 4.62
CA ALA A 215 -11.86 11.05 3.45
C ALA A 215 -12.51 9.67 3.61
N ARG A 216 -13.76 9.54 3.16
CA ARG A 216 -14.54 8.30 3.24
C ARG A 216 -15.19 7.98 1.90
N CYS A 217 -15.27 6.70 1.59
CA CYS A 217 -16.03 6.17 0.47
C CYS A 217 -16.91 5.02 0.98
N GLU A 218 -18.21 5.27 1.12
CA GLU A 218 -19.16 4.27 1.63
C GLU A 218 -19.26 3.07 0.68
N GLU A 219 -19.29 3.30 -0.62
CA GLU A 219 -19.41 2.24 -1.64
C GLU A 219 -18.29 1.21 -1.57
N ARG A 220 -17.06 1.63 -1.20
CA ARG A 220 -15.90 0.75 -1.06
C ARG A 220 -15.60 0.37 0.38
N ASN A 221 -16.36 0.87 1.34
CA ASN A 221 -16.07 0.76 2.77
C ASN A 221 -14.60 1.14 3.05
N ALA A 222 -14.19 2.28 2.51
CA ALA A 222 -12.82 2.77 2.56
C ALA A 222 -12.72 4.07 3.37
N THR A 223 -11.71 4.15 4.20
CA THR A 223 -11.37 5.34 4.98
C THR A 223 -9.89 5.65 4.79
N VAL A 224 -9.60 6.89 4.41
CA VAL A 224 -8.24 7.42 4.24
C VAL A 224 -8.07 8.63 5.13
N VAL A 225 -6.97 8.67 5.87
CA VAL A 225 -6.55 9.87 6.60
C VAL A 225 -5.41 10.51 5.83
N VAL A 226 -5.58 11.78 5.52
CA VAL A 226 -4.58 12.60 4.81
C VAL A 226 -3.96 13.56 5.81
N GLY A 227 -2.63 13.56 5.91
CA GLY A 227 -1.89 14.52 6.71
C GLY A 227 -1.10 15.46 5.80
N THR A 228 -1.34 16.76 5.88
CA THR A 228 -0.63 17.76 5.09
C THR A 228 0.48 18.41 5.91
N ARG A 229 1.68 18.52 5.33
CA ARG A 229 2.78 19.32 5.92
C ARG A 229 2.52 20.80 5.66
N GLY A 230 2.53 21.60 6.75
CA GLY A 230 2.51 23.07 6.66
C GLY A 230 3.77 23.68 6.04
#